data_a3a58bbb463e0746e34221ae691c2bbf
#
_entry.id   a3a58bbb463e0746e34221ae691c2bbf
#
_cell.length_a   1.000
_cell.length_b   1.000
_cell.length_c   1.000
_cell.angle_alpha   90.00
_cell.angle_beta   90.00
_cell.angle_gamma   90.00
#
_symmetry.space_group_name_H-M   'P 1'
#
loop_
_entity.id
_entity.type
_entity.pdbx_description
1 polymer ?
#
loop_
_entity_poly.entity_id
_entity_poly.type
_entity_poly.pdbx_seq_one_letter_code
_entity_poly.pdbx_strand_id
1 'polypeptide(L)'
;MIAAYFLAALALVPAPRKGVETGGTTTNAAVTFRFDGSLPKEGYRLKVTDAGAEIAYADGAGKLYARVTLDQLKNPDGATAKAEIEDYPAYPWRGWLIDVGRHFLPKENIFDVLDLMVLHKMNVLHWHLTEDEGWRLPTARHPDLVRYGSQRRYDEPGMDGGRWRRVREWVGDTRRYTYGPHCYSREDIAEVLAYAKARHIRVLPEFDVPGHSRAFIAAYPHLGCEGLGFETNRVCRAKGMKSAQICIGNDEAVQTVLSVFDEMLEMFPGVDLVHIGGDEADTKAWAQCPKCRARMKKEGIADVRALQTWFTRKVIAHLAAKGVRAIGWGEIVQDPGVDPKDVVVMPWLHPDPGQKALGRYCPYPWEVAERGYDVVAASHRFEYWGWPHCRDDEYQPHPKSAYYFPVSLEDTYLYEFDRGWKPSMKGRILGTEGYSWSDNRTAWNFFDFMYSAFPRTCAVAEIAWSNPKPRCYADFHKRMQTHLKRLRAMGVPCAPLDPPGSARADSRQSP
;
A
#
# COMPACT_ATOMS: atom_id res chain seq x y z
N MET A 1 -25.00 -34.73 -2.78
CA MET A 1 -23.92 -34.86 -3.78
C MET A 1 -23.83 -33.53 -4.52
N ILE A 2 -22.95 -32.63 -4.07
CA ILE A 2 -22.66 -31.37 -4.78
C ILE A 2 -21.59 -31.73 -5.78
N ALA A 3 -21.97 -31.77 -7.05
CA ALA A 3 -21.03 -31.98 -8.16
C ALA A 3 -20.06 -30.77 -8.15
N ALA A 4 -18.83 -30.99 -7.66
CA ALA A 4 -17.72 -30.10 -7.91
C ALA A 4 -17.42 -30.18 -9.42
N TYR A 5 -17.97 -29.24 -10.18
CA TYR A 5 -17.53 -29.01 -11.55
C TYR A 5 -16.08 -28.53 -11.45
N PHE A 6 -15.13 -29.42 -11.75
CA PHE A 6 -13.79 -29.06 -12.15
C PHE A 6 -13.91 -28.32 -13.49
N LEU A 7 -14.15 -27.01 -13.45
CA LEU A 7 -14.02 -26.14 -14.59
C LEU A 7 -12.56 -26.23 -15.05
N ALA A 8 -12.35 -26.49 -16.35
CA ALA A 8 -11.04 -26.26 -16.95
C ALA A 8 -10.66 -24.83 -16.61
N ALA A 9 -9.64 -24.66 -15.77
CA ALA A 9 -9.35 -23.38 -15.17
C ALA A 9 -8.83 -22.45 -16.26
N LEU A 10 -9.64 -21.46 -16.64
CA LEU A 10 -9.19 -20.34 -17.45
C LEU A 10 -7.94 -19.74 -16.78
N ALA A 11 -6.86 -19.57 -17.54
CA ALA A 11 -5.60 -19.02 -17.01
C ALA A 11 -5.69 -17.50 -16.79
N LEU A 12 -6.75 -17.08 -16.09
CA LEU A 12 -7.05 -15.69 -15.75
C LEU A 12 -6.57 -15.34 -14.33
N VAL A 13 -6.01 -14.15 -14.18
CA VAL A 13 -5.59 -13.61 -12.88
C VAL A 13 -5.96 -12.11 -12.85
N PRO A 14 -6.84 -11.69 -11.94
CA PRO A 14 -7.61 -12.50 -10.98
C PRO A 14 -8.59 -13.46 -11.66
N ALA A 15 -8.89 -14.58 -10.99
CA ALA A 15 -9.93 -15.50 -11.44
C ALA A 15 -11.31 -14.79 -11.44
N PRO A 16 -12.19 -15.04 -12.40
CA PRO A 16 -13.53 -14.49 -12.40
C PRO A 16 -14.42 -15.17 -11.33
N ARG A 17 -15.48 -14.49 -10.92
CA ARG A 17 -16.50 -15.04 -10.00
C ARG A 17 -17.20 -16.27 -10.56
N LYS A 18 -17.54 -16.21 -11.84
CA LYS A 18 -18.07 -17.32 -12.61
C LYS A 18 -17.45 -17.28 -14.00
N GLY A 19 -17.00 -18.41 -14.47
CA GLY A 19 -16.45 -18.51 -15.81
C GLY A 19 -16.34 -19.95 -16.26
N VAL A 20 -16.65 -20.19 -17.52
CA VAL A 20 -16.53 -21.48 -18.18
C VAL A 20 -15.91 -21.29 -19.54
N GLU A 21 -14.91 -22.13 -19.86
CA GLU A 21 -14.43 -22.31 -21.22
C GLU A 21 -15.42 -23.14 -22.00
N THR A 22 -15.90 -22.62 -23.13
CA THR A 22 -16.93 -23.30 -23.93
C THR A 22 -16.33 -24.17 -25.05
N GLY A 23 -15.00 -24.26 -25.05
CA GLY A 23 -14.24 -25.08 -25.98
C GLY A 23 -13.89 -24.42 -27.31
N GLY A 24 -12.66 -24.61 -27.76
CA GLY A 24 -12.11 -24.04 -28.98
C GLY A 24 -11.74 -22.55 -28.87
N THR A 25 -11.28 -21.99 -29.98
CA THR A 25 -10.83 -20.61 -30.11
C THR A 25 -11.50 -19.91 -31.27
N THR A 26 -11.44 -18.58 -31.31
CA THR A 26 -11.85 -17.77 -32.46
C THR A 26 -10.77 -16.75 -32.80
N THR A 27 -10.62 -16.46 -34.09
CA THR A 27 -9.77 -15.36 -34.59
C THR A 27 -10.60 -14.12 -34.91
N ASN A 28 -11.94 -14.17 -34.70
CA ASN A 28 -12.80 -13.02 -34.90
C ASN A 28 -12.57 -11.97 -33.81
N ALA A 29 -12.01 -10.81 -34.19
CA ALA A 29 -11.66 -9.71 -33.30
C ALA A 29 -12.82 -8.74 -33.03
N ALA A 30 -14.03 -9.01 -33.56
CA ALA A 30 -15.19 -8.13 -33.33
C ALA A 30 -15.55 -8.10 -31.83
N VAL A 31 -15.75 -6.90 -31.29
CA VAL A 31 -16.16 -6.69 -29.90
C VAL A 31 -17.34 -5.74 -29.85
N THR A 32 -18.44 -6.20 -29.30
CA THR A 32 -19.62 -5.40 -29.05
C THR A 32 -19.78 -5.07 -27.58
N PHE A 33 -20.37 -3.91 -27.30
CA PHE A 33 -20.54 -3.43 -25.93
C PHE A 33 -21.99 -3.05 -25.67
N ARG A 34 -22.54 -3.45 -24.53
CA ARG A 34 -23.88 -3.11 -24.07
C ARG A 34 -23.84 -2.68 -22.60
N PHE A 35 -24.40 -1.51 -22.30
CA PHE A 35 -24.63 -1.11 -20.92
C PHE A 35 -25.71 -1.99 -20.28
N ASP A 36 -25.48 -2.41 -19.03
CA ASP A 36 -26.43 -3.22 -18.26
C ASP A 36 -26.38 -2.79 -16.78
N GLY A 37 -27.26 -1.86 -16.41
CA GLY A 37 -27.34 -1.32 -15.05
C GLY A 37 -27.85 -2.30 -13.99
N SER A 38 -28.21 -3.55 -14.38
CA SER A 38 -28.59 -4.60 -13.43
C SER A 38 -27.38 -5.34 -12.86
N LEU A 39 -26.19 -5.17 -13.46
CA LEU A 39 -24.96 -5.77 -12.97
C LEU A 39 -24.45 -5.04 -11.71
N PRO A 40 -23.75 -5.74 -10.82
CA PRO A 40 -23.06 -5.10 -9.70
C PRO A 40 -22.06 -4.02 -10.18
N LYS A 41 -21.79 -3.04 -9.31
CA LYS A 41 -20.76 -2.03 -9.57
C LYS A 41 -19.44 -2.67 -10.00
N GLU A 42 -18.77 -2.11 -11.03
CA GLU A 42 -17.56 -2.63 -11.64
C GLU A 42 -17.75 -4.02 -12.31
N GLY A 43 -18.99 -4.53 -12.38
CA GLY A 43 -19.32 -5.83 -12.93
C GLY A 43 -19.48 -5.86 -14.44
N TYR A 44 -19.32 -7.07 -15.01
CA TYR A 44 -19.49 -7.32 -16.44
C TYR A 44 -19.88 -8.77 -16.71
N ARG A 45 -20.46 -8.99 -17.91
CA ARG A 45 -20.57 -10.31 -18.55
C ARG A 45 -19.79 -10.27 -19.86
N LEU A 46 -19.00 -11.28 -20.12
CA LEU A 46 -18.22 -11.46 -21.33
C LEU A 46 -18.59 -12.81 -21.95
N LYS A 47 -18.99 -12.81 -23.23
CA LYS A 47 -19.23 -14.00 -24.02
C LYS A 47 -18.37 -13.96 -25.28
N VAL A 48 -17.52 -14.97 -25.47
CA VAL A 48 -16.67 -15.12 -26.65
C VAL A 48 -17.12 -16.33 -27.45
N THR A 49 -17.49 -16.10 -28.72
CA THR A 49 -17.98 -17.10 -29.67
C THR A 49 -17.27 -16.95 -31.02
N ASP A 50 -17.66 -17.73 -32.05
CA ASP A 50 -17.16 -17.54 -33.42
C ASP A 50 -17.58 -16.20 -34.03
N ALA A 51 -18.65 -15.57 -33.51
CA ALA A 51 -19.10 -14.24 -33.95
C ALA A 51 -18.27 -13.10 -33.31
N GLY A 52 -17.31 -13.41 -32.43
CA GLY A 52 -16.51 -12.44 -31.69
C GLY A 52 -16.90 -12.37 -30.21
N ALA A 53 -16.61 -11.24 -29.55
CA ALA A 53 -16.86 -11.00 -28.14
C ALA A 53 -18.03 -10.05 -27.90
N GLU A 54 -18.94 -10.43 -27.01
CA GLU A 54 -20.00 -9.58 -26.51
C GLU A 54 -19.74 -9.23 -25.04
N ILE A 55 -19.76 -7.92 -24.71
CA ILE A 55 -19.50 -7.41 -23.35
C ILE A 55 -20.72 -6.61 -22.89
N ALA A 56 -21.38 -7.08 -21.83
CA ALA A 56 -22.31 -6.29 -21.04
C ALA A 56 -21.59 -5.77 -19.79
N TYR A 57 -21.77 -4.50 -19.42
CA TYR A 57 -21.03 -3.83 -18.35
C TYR A 57 -21.90 -2.90 -17.51
N ALA A 58 -21.60 -2.82 -16.21
CA ALA A 58 -22.32 -1.95 -15.26
C ALA A 58 -21.91 -0.48 -15.35
N ASP A 59 -20.62 -0.23 -15.59
CA ASP A 59 -20.02 1.11 -15.59
C ASP A 59 -18.68 1.11 -16.38
N GLY A 60 -18.00 2.26 -16.39
CA GLY A 60 -16.73 2.40 -17.11
C GLY A 60 -15.63 1.46 -16.62
N ALA A 61 -15.55 1.20 -15.31
CA ALA A 61 -14.58 0.27 -14.73
C ALA A 61 -14.91 -1.17 -15.14
N GLY A 62 -16.17 -1.59 -15.07
CA GLY A 62 -16.63 -2.91 -15.55
C GLY A 62 -16.31 -3.13 -17.03
N LYS A 63 -16.49 -2.08 -17.87
CA LYS A 63 -16.11 -2.13 -19.29
C LYS A 63 -14.61 -2.33 -19.48
N LEU A 64 -13.78 -1.62 -18.70
CA LEU A 64 -12.32 -1.73 -18.74
C LEU A 64 -11.87 -3.13 -18.31
N TYR A 65 -12.39 -3.64 -17.18
CA TYR A 65 -12.02 -4.95 -16.65
C TYR A 65 -12.49 -6.11 -17.55
N ALA A 66 -13.62 -5.96 -18.23
CA ALA A 66 -14.05 -6.92 -19.25
C ALA A 66 -13.04 -7.01 -20.42
N ARG A 67 -12.50 -5.87 -20.87
CA ARG A 67 -11.45 -5.84 -21.90
C ARG A 67 -10.18 -6.51 -21.44
N VAL A 68 -9.74 -6.20 -20.21
CA VAL A 68 -8.57 -6.87 -19.57
C VAL A 68 -8.75 -8.39 -19.55
N THR A 69 -9.94 -8.86 -19.20
CA THR A 69 -10.24 -10.30 -19.17
C THR A 69 -10.24 -10.89 -20.59
N LEU A 70 -10.82 -10.19 -21.56
CA LEU A 70 -10.79 -10.61 -22.97
C LEU A 70 -9.35 -10.69 -23.50
N ASP A 71 -8.49 -9.72 -23.15
CA ASP A 71 -7.09 -9.73 -23.54
C ASP A 71 -6.31 -10.90 -22.89
N GLN A 72 -6.65 -11.26 -21.65
CA GLN A 72 -6.06 -12.44 -20.99
C GLN A 72 -6.52 -13.78 -21.60
N LEU A 73 -7.64 -13.81 -22.32
CA LEU A 73 -8.11 -15.01 -23.04
C LEU A 73 -7.38 -15.23 -24.37
N LYS A 74 -6.60 -14.25 -24.85
CA LYS A 74 -5.82 -14.36 -26.09
C LYS A 74 -4.63 -15.31 -25.91
N ASN A 75 -4.49 -16.22 -26.84
CA ASN A 75 -3.32 -17.08 -26.96
C ASN A 75 -2.17 -16.33 -27.66
N PRO A 76 -0.92 -16.82 -27.58
CA PRO A 76 0.23 -16.23 -28.26
C PRO A 76 0.08 -16.15 -29.81
N ASP A 77 -0.73 -17.00 -30.40
CA ASP A 77 -1.05 -17.03 -31.84
C ASP A 77 -2.12 -15.99 -32.25
N GLY A 78 -2.65 -15.23 -31.28
CA GLY A 78 -3.68 -14.23 -31.48
C GLY A 78 -5.12 -14.74 -31.44
N ALA A 79 -5.32 -16.06 -31.38
CA ALA A 79 -6.64 -16.63 -31.20
C ALA A 79 -7.15 -16.44 -29.77
N THR A 80 -8.45 -16.18 -29.62
CA THR A 80 -9.09 -15.95 -28.31
C THR A 80 -9.85 -17.21 -27.88
N ALA A 81 -9.66 -17.67 -26.66
CA ALA A 81 -10.40 -18.78 -26.09
C ALA A 81 -11.89 -18.44 -25.98
N LYS A 82 -12.78 -19.33 -26.41
CA LYS A 82 -14.23 -19.18 -26.26
C LYS A 82 -14.63 -19.41 -24.82
N ALA A 83 -15.37 -18.46 -24.24
CA ALA A 83 -15.73 -18.50 -22.83
C ALA A 83 -17.03 -17.73 -22.56
N GLU A 84 -17.70 -18.07 -21.47
CA GLU A 84 -18.75 -17.27 -20.86
C GLU A 84 -18.32 -16.93 -19.43
N ILE A 85 -18.31 -15.62 -19.12
CA ILE A 85 -17.79 -15.09 -17.84
C ILE A 85 -18.81 -14.08 -17.28
N GLU A 86 -19.12 -14.21 -16.00
CA GLU A 86 -19.81 -13.19 -15.20
C GLU A 86 -18.89 -12.82 -14.02
N ASP A 87 -18.54 -11.54 -13.91
CA ASP A 87 -17.50 -11.12 -12.99
C ASP A 87 -17.77 -9.76 -12.37
N TYR A 88 -17.39 -9.60 -11.10
CA TYR A 88 -17.50 -8.37 -10.32
C TYR A 88 -16.67 -8.49 -9.03
N PRO A 89 -16.21 -7.38 -8.43
CA PRO A 89 -15.34 -7.43 -7.25
C PRO A 89 -16.07 -7.95 -6.01
N ALA A 90 -15.33 -8.69 -5.17
CA ALA A 90 -15.79 -9.08 -3.83
C ALA A 90 -15.72 -7.91 -2.85
N TYR A 91 -14.71 -7.06 -3.01
CA TYR A 91 -14.45 -5.91 -2.15
C TYR A 91 -14.28 -4.63 -2.96
N PRO A 92 -14.78 -3.49 -2.43
CA PRO A 92 -14.65 -2.19 -3.08
C PRO A 92 -13.22 -1.61 -3.02
N TRP A 93 -12.35 -2.11 -2.13
CA TRP A 93 -10.97 -1.66 -1.98
C TRP A 93 -10.00 -2.76 -2.39
N ARG A 94 -9.13 -2.46 -3.35
CA ARG A 94 -8.08 -3.34 -3.88
C ARG A 94 -6.86 -2.47 -4.12
N GLY A 95 -6.05 -2.30 -3.04
CA GLY A 95 -5.04 -1.27 -2.96
C GLY A 95 -3.62 -1.74 -3.26
N TRP A 96 -2.80 -0.80 -3.70
CA TRP A 96 -1.35 -0.93 -3.78
C TRP A 96 -0.70 0.35 -3.27
N LEU A 97 0.04 0.24 -2.15
CA LEU A 97 0.86 1.32 -1.62
C LEU A 97 2.24 1.32 -2.29
N ILE A 98 2.66 2.51 -2.71
CA ILE A 98 4.01 2.78 -3.18
C ILE A 98 4.71 3.77 -2.23
N ASP A 99 5.87 3.37 -1.69
CA ASP A 99 6.71 4.21 -0.84
C ASP A 99 7.70 5.01 -1.69
N VAL A 100 7.33 6.25 -1.98
CA VAL A 100 8.20 7.19 -2.71
C VAL A 100 8.98 8.10 -1.75
N GLY A 101 8.61 8.11 -0.47
CA GLY A 101 9.29 8.88 0.57
C GLY A 101 10.72 8.39 0.76
N ARG A 102 10.93 7.09 0.89
CA ARG A 102 12.27 6.50 1.05
C ARG A 102 13.04 6.39 -0.27
N HIS A 103 12.38 5.92 -1.35
CA HIS A 103 12.99 5.84 -2.68
C HIS A 103 12.02 6.40 -3.73
N PHE A 104 12.44 7.49 -4.35
CA PHE A 104 11.63 8.21 -5.33
C PHE A 104 11.37 7.38 -6.59
N LEU A 105 10.12 7.37 -7.02
CA LEU A 105 9.71 6.85 -8.31
C LEU A 105 9.30 8.01 -9.21
N PRO A 106 9.92 8.24 -10.37
CA PRO A 106 9.44 9.18 -11.38
C PRO A 106 8.00 8.86 -11.79
N LYS A 107 7.24 9.85 -12.26
CA LYS A 107 5.83 9.66 -12.66
C LYS A 107 5.65 8.59 -13.73
N GLU A 108 6.62 8.42 -14.62
CA GLU A 108 6.60 7.39 -15.67
C GLU A 108 6.52 5.99 -15.06
N ASN A 109 7.26 5.74 -13.99
CA ASN A 109 7.18 4.47 -13.26
C ASN A 109 5.84 4.31 -12.53
N ILE A 110 5.21 5.42 -12.09
CA ILE A 110 3.86 5.36 -11.51
C ILE A 110 2.83 5.03 -12.59
N PHE A 111 3.01 5.49 -13.83
CA PHE A 111 2.15 5.09 -14.95
C PHE A 111 2.23 3.59 -15.22
N ASP A 112 3.43 3.00 -15.18
CA ASP A 112 3.61 1.56 -15.31
C ASP A 112 2.90 0.79 -14.18
N VAL A 113 3.00 1.30 -12.94
CA VAL A 113 2.27 0.74 -11.78
C VAL A 113 0.76 0.79 -12.02
N LEU A 114 0.23 1.92 -12.48
CA LEU A 114 -1.20 2.09 -12.75
C LEU A 114 -1.70 1.15 -13.86
N ASP A 115 -0.91 0.92 -14.91
CA ASP A 115 -1.24 -0.04 -15.97
C ASP A 115 -1.28 -1.48 -15.45
N LEU A 116 -0.32 -1.85 -14.57
CA LEU A 116 -0.33 -3.15 -13.91
C LEU A 116 -1.48 -3.29 -12.91
N MET A 117 -1.89 -2.22 -12.24
CA MET A 117 -3.09 -2.22 -11.41
C MET A 117 -4.35 -2.50 -12.22
N VAL A 118 -4.49 -1.92 -13.41
CA VAL A 118 -5.60 -2.22 -14.34
C VAL A 118 -5.59 -3.68 -14.75
N LEU A 119 -4.43 -4.23 -15.14
CA LEU A 119 -4.29 -5.65 -15.52
C LEU A 119 -4.79 -6.59 -14.42
N HIS A 120 -4.62 -6.20 -13.16
CA HIS A 120 -5.01 -6.98 -11.98
C HIS A 120 -6.32 -6.50 -11.33
N LYS A 121 -7.06 -5.59 -11.99
CA LYS A 121 -8.35 -5.04 -11.49
C LYS A 121 -8.25 -4.40 -10.11
N MET A 122 -7.08 -3.84 -9.77
CA MET A 122 -6.86 -3.03 -8.57
C MET A 122 -7.35 -1.60 -8.82
N ASN A 123 -7.83 -0.91 -7.78
CA ASN A 123 -8.53 0.37 -7.95
C ASN A 123 -8.13 1.48 -6.97
N VAL A 124 -7.14 1.25 -6.09
CA VAL A 124 -6.63 2.28 -5.18
C VAL A 124 -5.10 2.30 -5.22
N LEU A 125 -4.53 3.39 -5.72
CA LEU A 125 -3.11 3.70 -5.58
C LEU A 125 -2.93 4.49 -4.28
N HIS A 126 -2.29 3.89 -3.28
CA HIS A 126 -1.90 4.55 -2.06
C HIS A 126 -0.50 5.15 -2.25
N TRP A 127 -0.41 6.47 -2.24
CA TRP A 127 0.80 7.20 -2.57
C TRP A 127 1.43 7.78 -1.30
N HIS A 128 2.40 7.06 -0.73
CA HIS A 128 3.11 7.45 0.48
C HIS A 128 4.19 8.48 0.14
N LEU A 129 3.86 9.76 0.35
CA LEU A 129 4.60 10.90 -0.20
C LEU A 129 5.64 11.49 0.74
N THR A 130 5.57 11.18 2.03
CA THR A 130 6.47 11.77 3.05
C THR A 130 6.93 10.71 4.04
N GLU A 131 8.21 10.81 4.45
CA GLU A 131 8.83 9.84 5.33
C GLU A 131 10.04 10.46 6.06
N ASP A 132 10.61 9.74 7.00
CA ASP A 132 11.87 10.11 7.67
C ASP A 132 12.98 10.45 6.65
N GLU A 133 13.07 9.71 5.56
CA GLU A 133 14.12 9.80 4.57
C GLU A 133 13.83 10.76 3.40
N GLY A 134 12.60 11.26 3.30
CA GLY A 134 12.31 12.16 2.20
C GLY A 134 10.92 12.76 2.14
N TRP A 135 10.87 13.94 1.53
CA TRP A 135 9.69 14.75 1.29
C TRP A 135 9.43 14.89 -0.20
N ARG A 136 8.23 14.51 -0.69
CA ARG A 136 7.94 14.47 -2.13
C ARG A 136 6.80 15.39 -2.57
N LEU A 137 6.18 16.11 -1.62
CA LEU A 137 5.13 17.07 -1.90
C LEU A 137 5.71 18.46 -2.25
N PRO A 138 5.28 19.12 -3.34
CA PRO A 138 5.77 20.44 -3.74
C PRO A 138 5.09 21.56 -2.94
N THR A 139 5.41 21.66 -1.64
CA THR A 139 4.83 22.61 -0.70
C THR A 139 5.40 24.02 -0.91
N ALA A 140 4.58 24.94 -1.41
CA ALA A 140 4.99 26.32 -1.67
C ALA A 140 4.96 27.21 -0.41
N ARG A 141 4.00 26.97 0.51
CA ARG A 141 3.91 27.68 1.80
C ARG A 141 5.03 27.29 2.76
N HIS A 142 5.60 26.12 2.55
CA HIS A 142 6.65 25.53 3.38
C HIS A 142 7.84 25.10 2.52
N PRO A 143 8.55 26.05 1.85
CA PRO A 143 9.55 25.77 0.83
C PRO A 143 10.78 25.00 1.35
N ASP A 144 11.10 25.13 2.63
CA ASP A 144 12.21 24.41 3.24
C ASP A 144 11.96 22.90 3.35
N LEU A 145 10.68 22.45 3.39
CA LEU A 145 10.35 21.02 3.27
C LEU A 145 10.84 20.44 1.95
N VAL A 146 10.68 21.18 0.85
CA VAL A 146 11.21 20.76 -0.46
C VAL A 146 12.74 20.94 -0.48
N ARG A 147 13.24 22.10 -0.04
CA ARG A 147 14.66 22.44 -0.11
C ARG A 147 15.55 21.46 0.65
N TYR A 148 15.17 21.07 1.85
CA TYR A 148 15.94 20.20 2.73
C TYR A 148 15.39 18.77 2.77
N GLY A 149 14.07 18.60 2.80
CA GLY A 149 13.43 17.32 2.94
C GLY A 149 13.48 16.45 1.68
N SER A 150 13.62 17.02 0.48
CA SER A 150 13.66 16.26 -0.77
C SER A 150 14.97 15.53 -1.03
N GLN A 151 15.98 15.73 -0.20
CA GLN A 151 17.31 15.16 -0.36
C GLN A 151 17.84 14.60 0.96
N ARG A 152 18.71 13.59 0.90
CA ARG A 152 19.39 13.04 2.07
C ARG A 152 20.84 12.71 1.78
N ARG A 153 21.67 12.73 2.81
CA ARG A 153 23.08 12.35 2.72
C ARG A 153 23.29 10.93 3.25
N TYR A 154 24.25 10.24 2.66
CA TYR A 154 24.62 8.86 3.04
C TYR A 154 25.89 8.78 3.88
N ASP A 155 26.38 9.89 4.43
CA ASP A 155 27.70 9.99 5.06
C ASP A 155 27.75 9.59 6.55
N GLU A 156 26.82 8.77 7.04
CA GLU A 156 26.72 8.49 8.47
C GLU A 156 27.39 7.20 8.94
N PRO A 157 28.16 7.29 10.07
CA PRO A 157 28.66 6.12 10.76
C PRO A 157 27.49 5.32 11.38
N GLY A 158 27.44 4.01 11.14
CA GLY A 158 26.47 3.12 11.79
C GLY A 158 25.45 2.48 10.86
N MET A 159 25.40 2.83 9.60
CA MET A 159 24.65 2.09 8.59
C MET A 159 25.39 0.81 8.12
N ASP A 160 26.39 0.34 8.86
CA ASP A 160 27.30 -0.76 8.52
C ASP A 160 26.70 -2.16 8.66
N GLY A 161 25.42 -2.35 8.39
CA GLY A 161 24.82 -3.69 8.30
C GLY A 161 25.32 -4.51 7.08
N GLY A 162 26.58 -4.37 6.66
CA GLY A 162 27.18 -5.15 5.56
C GLY A 162 26.67 -4.82 4.15
N ARG A 163 25.58 -4.08 4.02
CA ARG A 163 24.95 -3.69 2.75
C ARG A 163 25.59 -2.47 2.12
N TRP A 164 26.10 -1.52 2.93
CA TRP A 164 26.81 -0.33 2.50
C TRP A 164 28.17 -0.64 1.89
N ARG A 165 28.75 -1.80 2.18
CA ARG A 165 29.99 -2.23 1.54
C ARG A 165 29.82 -2.29 0.02
N ARG A 166 28.70 -2.82 -0.49
CA ARG A 166 28.42 -2.86 -1.95
C ARG A 166 28.15 -1.47 -2.52
N VAL A 167 27.46 -0.59 -1.79
CA VAL A 167 27.27 0.80 -2.25
C VAL A 167 28.60 1.56 -2.26
N ARG A 168 29.46 1.39 -1.24
CA ARG A 168 30.81 1.95 -1.23
C ARG A 168 31.69 1.42 -2.37
N GLU A 169 31.59 0.13 -2.67
CA GLU A 169 32.28 -0.49 -3.80
C GLU A 169 31.81 0.06 -5.15
N TRP A 170 30.56 0.49 -5.22
CA TRP A 170 29.93 0.99 -6.46
C TRP A 170 30.05 2.51 -6.64
N VAL A 171 29.93 3.28 -5.57
CA VAL A 171 29.81 4.75 -5.60
C VAL A 171 31.08 5.44 -5.04
N GLY A 172 32.03 4.71 -4.50
CA GLY A 172 33.25 5.24 -3.88
C GLY A 172 32.99 5.87 -2.51
N ASP A 173 33.54 7.07 -2.25
CA ASP A 173 33.38 7.77 -0.97
C ASP A 173 31.93 8.25 -0.76
N THR A 174 31.10 7.44 -0.07
CA THR A 174 29.70 7.74 0.21
C THR A 174 29.48 8.99 1.04
N ARG A 175 30.50 9.51 1.72
CA ARG A 175 30.42 10.76 2.50
C ARG A 175 30.08 11.98 1.65
N ARG A 176 30.20 11.88 0.33
CA ARG A 176 29.85 12.94 -0.63
C ARG A 176 28.60 12.66 -1.44
N TYR A 177 27.97 11.50 -1.23
CA TYR A 177 26.78 11.15 -2.02
C TYR A 177 25.53 11.74 -1.39
N THR A 178 24.81 12.52 -2.18
CA THR A 178 23.48 13.05 -1.83
C THR A 178 22.46 12.39 -2.73
N TYR A 179 21.42 11.78 -2.13
CA TYR A 179 20.26 11.26 -2.84
C TYR A 179 19.24 12.39 -2.99
N GLY A 180 18.88 12.71 -4.23
CA GLY A 180 18.00 13.83 -4.55
C GLY A 180 18.75 15.09 -5.02
N PRO A 181 18.09 16.25 -5.11
CA PRO A 181 16.70 16.47 -4.66
C PRO A 181 15.67 15.72 -5.53
N HIS A 182 14.68 15.11 -4.89
CA HIS A 182 13.59 14.40 -5.53
C HIS A 182 12.25 14.86 -4.92
N CYS A 183 11.46 15.57 -5.71
CA CYS A 183 10.13 16.05 -5.36
C CYS A 183 9.29 16.08 -6.63
N TYR A 184 8.00 15.76 -6.52
CA TYR A 184 7.09 15.94 -7.67
C TYR A 184 6.82 17.42 -7.89
N SER A 185 6.57 17.81 -9.13
CA SER A 185 5.95 19.09 -9.43
C SER A 185 4.42 18.98 -9.28
N ARG A 186 3.71 20.10 -9.26
CA ARG A 186 2.24 20.11 -9.28
C ARG A 186 1.72 19.51 -10.60
N GLU A 187 2.44 19.71 -11.68
CA GLU A 187 2.17 19.15 -12.99
C GLU A 187 2.31 17.63 -13.00
N ASP A 188 3.37 17.08 -12.39
CA ASP A 188 3.55 15.63 -12.24
C ASP A 188 2.38 14.99 -11.49
N ILE A 189 1.96 15.61 -10.38
CA ILE A 189 0.79 15.15 -9.60
C ILE A 189 -0.46 15.20 -10.46
N ALA A 190 -0.72 16.29 -11.17
CA ALA A 190 -1.89 16.44 -12.01
C ALA A 190 -1.93 15.39 -13.15
N GLU A 191 -0.78 15.10 -13.77
CA GLU A 191 -0.67 14.06 -14.79
C GLU A 191 -0.96 12.66 -14.21
N VAL A 192 -0.41 12.33 -13.03
CA VAL A 192 -0.70 11.05 -12.35
C VAL A 192 -2.19 10.92 -12.02
N LEU A 193 -2.81 11.98 -11.51
CA LEU A 193 -4.23 12.00 -11.20
C LEU A 193 -5.10 11.79 -12.45
N ALA A 194 -4.76 12.47 -13.57
CA ALA A 194 -5.48 12.31 -14.84
C ALA A 194 -5.32 10.89 -15.40
N TYR A 195 -4.11 10.33 -15.33
CA TYR A 195 -3.80 8.98 -15.79
C TYR A 195 -4.54 7.91 -14.98
N ALA A 196 -4.55 8.04 -13.66
CA ALA A 196 -5.28 7.16 -12.75
C ALA A 196 -6.81 7.24 -12.97
N LYS A 197 -7.34 8.46 -13.09
CA LYS A 197 -8.78 8.70 -13.36
C LYS A 197 -9.26 8.03 -14.65
N ALA A 198 -8.48 8.12 -15.72
CA ALA A 198 -8.79 7.45 -16.99
C ALA A 198 -8.83 5.91 -16.86
N ARG A 199 -8.24 5.36 -15.80
CA ARG A 199 -8.16 3.93 -15.46
C ARG A 199 -9.10 3.51 -14.34
N HIS A 200 -9.97 4.41 -13.90
CA HIS A 200 -10.87 4.19 -12.75
C HIS A 200 -10.13 3.83 -11.44
N ILE A 201 -8.90 4.32 -11.29
CA ILE A 201 -8.10 4.15 -10.07
C ILE A 201 -8.22 5.41 -9.23
N ARG A 202 -8.57 5.24 -7.95
CA ARG A 202 -8.49 6.29 -6.94
C ARG A 202 -7.03 6.47 -6.54
N VAL A 203 -6.58 7.71 -6.40
CA VAL A 203 -5.30 8.03 -5.77
C VAL A 203 -5.59 8.44 -4.32
N LEU A 204 -4.96 7.76 -3.37
CA LEU A 204 -4.98 8.06 -1.95
C LEU A 204 -3.64 8.69 -1.58
N PRO A 205 -3.55 10.02 -1.42
CA PRO A 205 -2.31 10.64 -0.97
C PRO A 205 -2.12 10.46 0.53
N GLU A 206 -0.87 10.19 0.94
CA GLU A 206 -0.49 10.10 2.34
C GLU A 206 0.52 11.18 2.72
N PHE A 207 0.24 11.86 3.83
CA PHE A 207 1.18 12.62 4.61
C PHE A 207 1.24 12.01 6.01
N ASP A 208 2.33 11.30 6.29
CA ASP A 208 2.48 10.57 7.53
C ASP A 208 2.92 11.47 8.68
N VAL A 209 2.08 11.52 9.71
CA VAL A 209 2.27 12.32 10.92
C VAL A 209 1.59 11.64 12.12
N PRO A 210 2.08 11.83 13.35
CA PRO A 210 3.19 12.70 13.79
C PRO A 210 4.54 11.99 13.86
N GLY A 211 4.58 10.67 13.61
CA GLY A 211 5.78 9.86 13.41
C GLY A 211 6.41 10.12 12.05
N HIS A 212 7.41 9.34 11.65
CA HIS A 212 8.00 9.33 10.31
C HIS A 212 8.29 10.74 9.72
N SER A 213 8.67 11.69 10.59
CA SER A 213 8.68 13.13 10.27
C SER A 213 10.09 13.74 10.28
N ARG A 214 11.16 12.92 10.11
CA ARG A 214 12.54 13.45 10.15
C ARG A 214 12.82 14.45 9.04
N ALA A 215 12.33 14.21 7.82
CA ALA A 215 12.47 15.17 6.73
C ALA A 215 11.78 16.50 7.06
N PHE A 216 10.61 16.44 7.70
CA PHE A 216 9.88 17.62 8.16
C PHE A 216 10.68 18.41 9.23
N ILE A 217 11.22 17.71 10.24
CA ILE A 217 11.97 18.32 11.33
C ILE A 217 13.34 18.80 10.89
N ALA A 218 13.98 18.14 9.92
CA ALA A 218 15.23 18.62 9.34
C ALA A 218 15.03 19.98 8.66
N ALA A 219 13.86 20.22 8.06
CA ALA A 219 13.52 21.52 7.48
C ALA A 219 13.16 22.55 8.55
N TYR A 220 12.44 22.15 9.60
CA TYR A 220 11.95 23.04 10.66
C TYR A 220 12.26 22.45 12.05
N PRO A 221 13.53 22.50 12.52
CA PRO A 221 13.94 21.84 13.77
C PRO A 221 13.20 22.29 15.02
N HIS A 222 12.74 23.55 15.06
CA HIS A 222 11.96 24.13 16.16
C HIS A 222 10.54 23.55 16.30
N LEU A 223 10.08 22.80 15.29
CA LEU A 223 8.79 22.09 15.29
C LEU A 223 8.90 20.65 15.84
N GLY A 224 10.12 20.16 16.06
CA GLY A 224 10.40 18.91 16.76
C GLY A 224 10.35 19.05 18.28
N CYS A 225 10.32 17.89 18.98
CA CYS A 225 10.42 17.88 20.42
C CYS A 225 11.79 18.33 20.92
N GLU A 226 11.83 19.12 21.99
CA GLU A 226 13.07 19.63 22.58
C GLU A 226 13.94 18.47 23.13
N GLY A 227 15.26 18.60 22.98
CA GLY A 227 16.25 17.67 23.52
C GLY A 227 16.50 16.41 22.66
N LEU A 228 15.95 16.31 21.46
CA LEU A 228 16.18 15.19 20.54
C LEU A 228 17.47 15.31 19.71
N GLY A 229 18.13 16.49 19.71
CA GLY A 229 19.47 16.65 19.11
C GLY A 229 19.53 16.51 17.60
N PHE A 230 18.50 16.96 16.89
CA PHE A 230 18.51 16.94 15.41
C PHE A 230 19.49 17.96 14.85
N GLU A 231 20.31 17.55 13.88
CA GLU A 231 21.05 18.49 13.04
C GLU A 231 20.06 19.28 12.16
N THR A 232 20.24 20.60 12.14
CA THR A 232 19.43 21.50 11.34
C THR A 232 19.72 21.34 9.85
N ASN A 233 18.68 21.47 9.04
CA ASN A 233 18.76 21.55 7.57
C ASN A 233 19.40 20.30 6.91
N ARG A 234 19.27 19.14 7.54
CA ARG A 234 19.86 17.90 7.02
C ARG A 234 18.98 16.70 7.33
N VAL A 235 18.50 16.05 6.28
CA VAL A 235 17.91 14.71 6.39
C VAL A 235 19.03 13.71 6.39
N CYS A 236 19.14 12.96 7.47
CA CYS A 236 20.11 11.90 7.60
C CYS A 236 19.48 10.64 8.21
N ARG A 237 19.97 9.48 7.83
CA ARG A 237 19.55 8.18 8.34
C ARG A 237 20.65 7.62 9.24
N ALA A 238 20.69 8.04 10.51
CA ALA A 238 21.66 7.50 11.46
C ALA A 238 21.08 6.31 12.24
N LYS A 239 21.85 5.23 12.32
CA LYS A 239 21.54 4.11 13.22
C LYS A 239 21.58 4.59 14.66
N GLY A 240 20.48 4.41 15.40
CA GLY A 240 20.38 4.81 16.80
C GLY A 240 19.94 6.26 17.02
N MET A 241 19.62 7.03 15.99
CA MET A 241 18.87 8.27 16.18
C MET A 241 17.47 7.93 16.68
N LYS A 242 17.04 8.69 17.69
CA LYS A 242 15.66 8.60 18.18
C LYS A 242 14.72 8.97 17.03
N SER A 243 13.56 8.33 16.94
CA SER A 243 12.58 8.64 15.92
C SER A 243 12.27 10.13 15.95
N ALA A 244 12.36 10.77 14.80
CA ALA A 244 12.03 12.17 14.65
C ALA A 244 10.52 12.31 14.52
N GLN A 245 9.89 13.00 15.44
CA GLN A 245 8.48 13.22 15.42
C GLN A 245 8.13 14.66 15.73
N ILE A 246 7.01 15.10 15.22
CA ILE A 246 6.49 16.45 15.40
C ILE A 246 6.16 16.68 16.86
N CYS A 247 6.51 17.87 17.36
CA CYS A 247 6.15 18.30 18.71
C CYS A 247 4.67 18.71 18.75
N ILE A 248 3.79 17.77 19.01
CA ILE A 248 2.34 18.03 19.07
C ILE A 248 1.91 18.85 20.30
N GLY A 249 2.84 19.15 21.21
CA GLY A 249 2.69 20.19 22.25
C GLY A 249 2.92 21.61 21.75
N ASN A 250 3.52 21.79 20.58
CA ASN A 250 3.80 23.07 19.96
C ASN A 250 2.65 23.46 19.00
N ASP A 251 1.94 24.57 19.29
CA ASP A 251 0.83 25.03 18.45
C ASP A 251 1.28 25.36 17.02
N GLU A 252 2.46 25.94 16.85
CA GLU A 252 3.02 26.24 15.53
C GLU A 252 3.25 24.95 14.72
N ALA A 253 3.76 23.90 15.34
CA ALA A 253 3.95 22.60 14.68
C ALA A 253 2.62 22.00 14.22
N VAL A 254 1.59 22.05 15.06
CA VAL A 254 0.25 21.59 14.71
C VAL A 254 -0.32 22.41 13.54
N GLN A 255 -0.22 23.73 13.58
CA GLN A 255 -0.71 24.62 12.50
C GLN A 255 0.05 24.38 11.19
N THR A 256 1.36 24.17 11.24
CA THR A 256 2.16 23.84 10.05
C THR A 256 1.69 22.53 9.42
N VAL A 257 1.42 21.49 10.21
CA VAL A 257 0.85 20.22 9.70
C VAL A 257 -0.49 20.47 9.02
N LEU A 258 -1.40 21.21 9.63
CA LEU A 258 -2.71 21.52 9.05
C LEU A 258 -2.57 22.31 7.74
N SER A 259 -1.63 23.25 7.68
CA SER A 259 -1.31 24.02 6.47
C SER A 259 -0.76 23.14 5.34
N VAL A 260 0.04 22.12 5.66
CA VAL A 260 0.52 21.12 4.66
C VAL A 260 -0.64 20.30 4.13
N PHE A 261 -1.59 19.86 4.97
CA PHE A 261 -2.81 19.22 4.49
C PHE A 261 -3.62 20.12 3.57
N ASP A 262 -3.71 21.44 3.86
CA ASP A 262 -4.38 22.38 2.97
C ASP A 262 -3.72 22.43 1.58
N GLU A 263 -2.38 22.52 1.52
CA GLU A 263 -1.66 22.49 0.24
C GLU A 263 -1.83 21.15 -0.48
N MET A 264 -1.84 20.03 0.25
CA MET A 264 -2.08 18.71 -0.33
C MET A 264 -3.47 18.64 -0.96
N LEU A 265 -4.52 19.14 -0.30
CA LEU A 265 -5.87 19.15 -0.88
C LEU A 265 -5.96 20.02 -2.14
N GLU A 266 -5.17 21.10 -2.24
CA GLU A 266 -5.08 21.90 -3.47
C GLU A 266 -4.40 21.13 -4.63
N MET A 267 -3.43 20.26 -4.32
CA MET A 267 -2.73 19.44 -5.30
C MET A 267 -3.53 18.20 -5.72
N PHE A 268 -4.45 17.75 -4.87
CA PHE A 268 -5.31 16.58 -5.11
C PHE A 268 -6.80 16.98 -5.18
N PRO A 269 -7.22 17.76 -6.19
CA PRO A 269 -8.57 18.32 -6.26
C PRO A 269 -9.62 17.21 -6.36
N GLY A 270 -10.66 17.32 -5.53
CA GLY A 270 -11.76 16.35 -5.50
C GLY A 270 -11.46 15.05 -4.76
N VAL A 271 -10.33 14.97 -4.05
CA VAL A 271 -10.07 13.85 -3.15
C VAL A 271 -11.09 13.86 -2.00
N ASP A 272 -11.66 12.69 -1.71
CA ASP A 272 -12.65 12.50 -0.64
C ASP A 272 -12.08 11.75 0.57
N LEU A 273 -10.84 11.26 0.45
CA LEU A 273 -10.15 10.47 1.47
C LEU A 273 -8.65 10.77 1.42
N VAL A 274 -8.05 11.04 2.57
CA VAL A 274 -6.61 11.35 2.72
C VAL A 274 -6.03 10.48 3.82
N HIS A 275 -4.86 9.86 3.57
CA HIS A 275 -4.16 9.08 4.59
C HIS A 275 -3.27 10.01 5.43
N ILE A 276 -3.44 9.90 6.76
CA ILE A 276 -2.79 10.77 7.74
C ILE A 276 -1.65 10.09 8.50
N GLY A 277 -1.24 8.88 8.08
CA GLY A 277 -0.25 8.08 8.77
C GLY A 277 -0.69 7.64 10.16
N GLY A 278 0.13 7.92 11.16
CA GLY A 278 -0.18 7.76 12.57
C GLY A 278 0.51 6.59 13.26
N ASP A 279 1.32 5.83 12.56
CA ASP A 279 2.08 4.70 13.08
C ASP A 279 3.38 5.12 13.78
N GLU A 280 3.87 4.22 14.59
CA GLU A 280 5.18 4.22 15.26
C GLU A 280 5.59 5.53 15.97
N ALA A 281 4.64 6.38 16.37
CA ALA A 281 4.96 7.61 17.10
C ALA A 281 5.66 7.34 18.44
N ASP A 282 6.83 7.98 18.68
CA ASP A 282 7.61 7.79 19.91
C ASP A 282 7.03 8.58 21.10
N THR A 283 6.15 7.95 21.83
CA THR A 283 5.54 8.55 23.03
C THR A 283 6.56 8.92 24.12
N LYS A 284 7.74 8.28 24.15
CA LYS A 284 8.80 8.60 25.13
C LYS A 284 9.36 10.01 24.91
N ALA A 285 9.48 10.42 23.63
CA ALA A 285 9.92 11.77 23.31
C ALA A 285 8.90 12.83 23.81
N TRP A 286 7.61 12.58 23.60
CA TRP A 286 6.56 13.48 24.11
C TRP A 286 6.52 13.52 25.65
N ALA A 287 6.69 12.38 26.32
CA ALA A 287 6.71 12.32 27.77
C ALA A 287 7.86 13.14 28.39
N GLN A 288 8.97 13.32 27.67
CA GLN A 288 10.11 14.12 28.10
C GLN A 288 10.02 15.59 27.67
N CYS A 289 9.29 15.91 26.61
CA CYS A 289 9.19 17.25 26.04
C CYS A 289 8.37 18.21 26.93
N PRO A 290 8.91 19.36 27.36
CA PRO A 290 8.18 20.32 28.20
C PRO A 290 6.88 20.83 27.55
N LYS A 291 6.90 21.11 26.22
CA LYS A 291 5.74 21.59 25.48
C LYS A 291 4.63 20.53 25.44
N CYS A 292 4.99 19.26 25.19
CA CYS A 292 4.02 18.16 25.16
C CYS A 292 3.40 17.93 26.55
N ARG A 293 4.19 17.97 27.62
CA ARG A 293 3.67 17.90 29.00
C ARG A 293 2.76 19.06 29.37
N ALA A 294 3.10 20.27 28.92
CA ALA A 294 2.24 21.43 29.11
C ALA A 294 0.90 21.29 28.37
N ARG A 295 0.93 20.74 27.15
CA ARG A 295 -0.27 20.39 26.37
C ARG A 295 -1.13 19.37 27.11
N MET A 296 -0.53 18.26 27.56
CA MET A 296 -1.25 17.24 28.34
C MET A 296 -1.95 17.84 29.54
N LYS A 297 -1.26 18.70 30.32
CA LYS A 297 -1.86 19.39 31.46
C LYS A 297 -3.03 20.29 31.05
N LYS A 298 -2.86 21.07 29.97
CA LYS A 298 -3.90 21.99 29.44
C LYS A 298 -5.16 21.25 28.99
N GLU A 299 -4.99 20.10 28.32
CA GLU A 299 -6.10 19.32 27.75
C GLU A 299 -6.64 18.24 28.73
N GLY A 300 -6.09 18.12 29.94
CA GLY A 300 -6.49 17.12 30.91
C GLY A 300 -6.13 15.68 30.51
N ILE A 301 -5.08 15.50 29.73
CA ILE A 301 -4.60 14.20 29.22
C ILE A 301 -3.67 13.58 30.23
N ALA A 302 -4.05 12.44 30.79
CA ALA A 302 -3.24 11.72 31.82
C ALA A 302 -2.21 10.77 31.20
N ASP A 303 -2.52 10.09 30.10
CA ASP A 303 -1.62 9.17 29.39
C ASP A 303 -1.04 9.85 28.15
N VAL A 304 0.28 9.75 27.99
CA VAL A 304 0.99 10.35 26.85
C VAL A 304 0.54 9.76 25.48
N ARG A 305 0.05 8.52 25.45
CA ARG A 305 -0.52 7.92 24.23
C ARG A 305 -1.80 8.65 23.79
N ALA A 306 -2.63 9.05 24.73
CA ALA A 306 -3.85 9.81 24.44
C ALA A 306 -3.54 11.20 23.86
N LEU A 307 -2.30 11.70 23.97
CA LEU A 307 -1.85 12.91 23.29
C LEU A 307 -1.85 12.71 21.76
N GLN A 308 -1.51 11.53 21.25
CA GLN A 308 -1.65 11.21 19.82
C GLN A 308 -3.12 11.28 19.39
N THR A 309 -4.03 10.69 20.17
CA THR A 309 -5.48 10.74 19.90
C THR A 309 -5.98 12.20 19.83
N TRP A 310 -5.51 13.06 20.74
CA TRP A 310 -5.83 14.50 20.69
C TRP A 310 -5.37 15.13 19.37
N PHE A 311 -4.13 14.86 18.94
CA PHE A 311 -3.60 15.38 17.68
C PHE A 311 -4.37 14.81 16.46
N THR A 312 -4.58 13.52 16.42
CA THR A 312 -5.34 12.84 15.35
C THR A 312 -6.72 13.46 15.18
N ARG A 313 -7.44 13.72 16.29
CA ARG A 313 -8.74 14.41 16.26
C ARG A 313 -8.66 15.82 15.67
N LYS A 314 -7.56 16.56 15.91
CA LYS A 314 -7.35 17.88 15.30
C LYS A 314 -7.20 17.79 13.79
N VAL A 315 -6.42 16.83 13.30
CA VAL A 315 -6.24 16.58 11.87
C VAL A 315 -7.56 16.13 11.23
N ILE A 316 -8.25 15.16 11.81
CA ILE A 316 -9.56 14.68 11.34
C ILE A 316 -10.58 15.82 11.24
N ALA A 317 -10.71 16.63 12.30
CA ALA A 317 -11.65 17.75 12.31
C ALA A 317 -11.32 18.80 11.23
N HIS A 318 -10.03 19.05 10.99
CA HIS A 318 -9.58 19.96 9.94
C HIS A 318 -9.93 19.47 8.54
N LEU A 319 -9.69 18.18 8.25
CA LEU A 319 -10.06 17.55 6.99
C LEU A 319 -11.58 17.50 6.80
N ALA A 320 -12.32 17.11 7.85
CA ALA A 320 -13.78 17.03 7.82
C ALA A 320 -14.44 18.40 7.53
N ALA A 321 -13.88 19.50 8.06
CA ALA A 321 -14.33 20.85 7.74
C ALA A 321 -14.21 21.21 6.26
N LYS A 322 -13.41 20.44 5.50
CA LYS A 322 -13.21 20.57 4.04
C LYS A 322 -13.94 19.48 3.25
N GLY A 323 -14.77 18.67 3.92
CA GLY A 323 -15.52 17.58 3.29
C GLY A 323 -14.67 16.35 2.97
N VAL A 324 -13.49 16.21 3.58
CA VAL A 324 -12.56 15.10 3.35
C VAL A 324 -12.54 14.19 4.57
N ARG A 325 -12.71 12.89 4.38
CA ARG A 325 -12.58 11.89 5.44
C ARG A 325 -11.12 11.49 5.60
N ALA A 326 -10.70 11.20 6.82
CA ALA A 326 -9.36 10.68 7.09
C ALA A 326 -9.32 9.15 6.98
N ILE A 327 -8.16 8.60 6.66
CA ILE A 327 -7.77 7.20 6.85
C ILE A 327 -6.39 7.18 7.51
N GLY A 328 -6.06 6.17 8.31
CA GLY A 328 -4.74 6.08 8.90
C GLY A 328 -4.44 4.71 9.48
N TRP A 329 -3.19 4.52 9.89
CA TRP A 329 -2.72 3.26 10.46
C TRP A 329 -3.41 2.93 11.77
N GLY A 330 -3.36 1.67 12.18
CA GLY A 330 -4.11 1.14 13.32
C GLY A 330 -3.98 1.95 14.61
N GLU A 331 -2.82 2.53 14.85
CA GLU A 331 -2.48 3.26 16.08
C GLU A 331 -3.33 4.52 16.30
N ILE A 332 -3.89 5.11 15.23
CA ILE A 332 -4.76 6.31 15.39
C ILE A 332 -6.02 6.07 16.21
N VAL A 333 -6.41 4.80 16.37
CA VAL A 333 -7.57 4.38 17.18
C VAL A 333 -7.18 3.45 18.33
N GLN A 334 -5.89 3.39 18.67
CA GLN A 334 -5.41 2.58 19.81
C GLN A 334 -6.13 2.99 21.09
N ASP A 335 -6.17 4.27 21.37
CA ASP A 335 -6.91 4.83 22.49
C ASP A 335 -8.31 5.28 22.06
N PRO A 336 -9.32 5.23 22.95
CA PRO A 336 -10.67 5.70 22.62
C PRO A 336 -10.70 7.22 22.37
N GLY A 337 -11.68 7.68 21.60
CA GLY A 337 -11.93 9.13 21.39
C GLY A 337 -11.94 9.58 19.95
N VAL A 338 -11.62 8.72 18.98
CA VAL A 338 -11.87 8.96 17.55
C VAL A 338 -13.22 8.34 17.20
N ASP A 339 -14.12 9.12 16.59
CA ASP A 339 -15.43 8.61 16.17
C ASP A 339 -15.28 7.70 14.93
N PRO A 340 -15.82 6.48 14.95
CA PRO A 340 -15.74 5.57 13.81
C PRO A 340 -16.26 6.12 12.48
N LYS A 341 -17.23 7.04 12.50
CA LYS A 341 -17.75 7.64 11.26
C LYS A 341 -16.76 8.56 10.55
N ASP A 342 -15.82 9.14 11.31
CA ASP A 342 -14.92 10.19 10.83
C ASP A 342 -13.64 9.64 10.20
N VAL A 343 -13.35 8.34 10.38
CA VAL A 343 -12.08 7.75 9.93
C VAL A 343 -12.26 6.32 9.41
N VAL A 344 -11.41 5.94 8.46
CA VAL A 344 -11.15 4.57 8.05
C VAL A 344 -9.85 4.12 8.70
N VAL A 345 -9.73 2.86 9.09
CA VAL A 345 -8.56 2.36 9.82
C VAL A 345 -7.86 1.27 9.02
N MET A 346 -6.52 1.34 8.98
CA MET A 346 -5.64 0.34 8.37
C MET A 346 -4.81 -0.37 9.44
N PRO A 347 -5.30 -1.44 10.09
CA PRO A 347 -4.52 -2.23 11.03
C PRO A 347 -3.45 -3.02 10.28
N TRP A 348 -2.17 -2.72 10.54
CA TRP A 348 -1.05 -3.28 9.79
C TRP A 348 -0.23 -4.31 10.58
N LEU A 349 -0.11 -4.15 11.89
CA LEU A 349 0.57 -5.12 12.73
C LEU A 349 -0.29 -6.37 12.92
N HIS A 350 0.20 -7.52 12.45
CA HIS A 350 -0.47 -8.79 12.69
C HIS A 350 -0.36 -9.18 14.18
N PRO A 351 -1.44 -9.66 14.81
CA PRO A 351 -1.46 -9.97 16.23
C PRO A 351 -0.74 -11.29 16.57
N ASP A 352 0.55 -11.35 16.35
CA ASP A 352 1.38 -12.46 16.80
C ASP A 352 1.88 -12.27 18.25
N PRO A 353 2.30 -13.37 18.93
CA PRO A 353 2.77 -13.29 20.31
C PRO A 353 3.94 -12.33 20.54
N GLY A 354 4.83 -12.17 19.54
CA GLY A 354 5.98 -11.28 19.64
C GLY A 354 5.58 -9.81 19.67
N GLN A 355 4.65 -9.41 18.80
CA GLN A 355 4.12 -8.04 18.76
C GLN A 355 3.36 -7.71 20.06
N LYS A 356 2.54 -8.64 20.54
CA LYS A 356 1.81 -8.49 21.80
C LYS A 356 2.76 -8.37 23.00
N ALA A 357 3.82 -9.16 23.05
CA ALA A 357 4.85 -9.09 24.11
C ALA A 357 5.59 -7.75 24.14
N LEU A 358 5.70 -7.07 23.00
CA LEU A 358 6.25 -5.72 22.88
C LEU A 358 5.25 -4.62 23.26
N GLY A 359 4.03 -4.98 23.64
CA GLY A 359 2.96 -4.04 23.97
C GLY A 359 2.46 -3.20 22.80
N ARG A 360 2.67 -3.66 21.55
CA ARG A 360 2.21 -2.97 20.35
C ARG A 360 0.72 -3.14 20.13
N TYR A 361 0.08 -2.13 19.57
CA TYR A 361 -1.33 -2.22 19.15
C TYR A 361 -1.42 -3.00 17.84
N CYS A 362 -1.85 -4.25 17.94
CA CYS A 362 -1.90 -5.19 16.82
C CYS A 362 -3.25 -5.93 16.78
N PRO A 363 -4.36 -5.26 16.45
CA PRO A 363 -5.67 -5.89 16.35
C PRO A 363 -5.84 -6.65 15.04
N TYR A 364 -6.69 -7.68 15.06
CA TYR A 364 -7.24 -8.22 13.81
C TYR A 364 -8.15 -7.18 13.13
N PRO A 365 -8.28 -7.20 11.80
CA PRO A 365 -9.20 -6.32 11.08
C PRO A 365 -10.65 -6.38 11.62
N TRP A 366 -11.14 -7.56 11.96
CA TRP A 366 -12.49 -7.73 12.50
C TRP A 366 -12.68 -7.12 13.89
N GLU A 367 -11.64 -7.09 14.75
CA GLU A 367 -11.71 -6.46 16.08
C GLU A 367 -11.90 -4.94 15.96
N VAL A 368 -11.27 -4.34 14.96
CA VAL A 368 -11.44 -2.90 14.65
C VAL A 368 -12.82 -2.64 14.08
N ALA A 369 -13.30 -3.53 13.17
CA ALA A 369 -14.65 -3.43 12.61
C ALA A 369 -15.74 -3.62 13.67
N GLU A 370 -15.53 -4.48 14.68
CA GLU A 370 -16.46 -4.66 15.81
C GLU A 370 -16.64 -3.38 16.62
N ARG A 371 -15.58 -2.56 16.74
CA ARG A 371 -15.62 -1.22 17.36
C ARG A 371 -16.38 -0.19 16.52
N GLY A 372 -16.78 -0.51 15.30
CA GLY A 372 -17.58 0.31 14.39
C GLY A 372 -16.81 0.99 13.27
N TYR A 373 -15.50 0.82 13.19
CA TYR A 373 -14.68 1.43 12.13
C TYR A 373 -14.81 0.68 10.80
N ASP A 374 -14.85 1.42 9.70
CA ASP A 374 -14.55 0.85 8.38
C ASP A 374 -13.03 0.54 8.31
N VAL A 375 -12.70 -0.61 7.75
CA VAL A 375 -11.35 -1.17 7.81
C VAL A 375 -10.85 -1.53 6.40
N VAL A 376 -9.60 -1.17 6.11
CA VAL A 376 -8.81 -1.77 5.03
C VAL A 376 -7.74 -2.65 5.67
N ALA A 377 -7.74 -3.93 5.36
CA ALA A 377 -6.74 -4.85 5.90
C ALA A 377 -5.36 -4.57 5.30
N ALA A 378 -4.32 -4.67 6.13
CA ALA A 378 -3.00 -4.16 5.82
C ALA A 378 -1.90 -4.96 6.54
N SER A 379 -1.93 -6.29 6.47
CA SER A 379 -1.08 -7.12 7.31
C SER A 379 0.39 -7.12 6.90
N HIS A 380 1.29 -6.64 7.77
CA HIS A 380 2.74 -6.75 7.56
C HIS A 380 3.22 -8.19 7.40
N ARG A 381 2.47 -9.16 7.92
CA ARG A 381 2.79 -10.59 7.87
C ARG A 381 2.58 -11.19 6.48
N PHE A 382 1.65 -10.65 5.67
CA PHE A 382 1.18 -11.27 4.45
C PHE A 382 1.27 -10.35 3.21
N GLU A 383 1.31 -9.05 3.42
CA GLU A 383 1.13 -8.05 2.36
C GLU A 383 2.29 -7.04 2.28
N TYR A 384 3.35 -7.21 3.08
CA TYR A 384 4.53 -6.35 3.12
C TYR A 384 5.59 -6.84 2.11
N TRP A 385 5.61 -6.24 0.93
CA TRP A 385 6.48 -6.69 -0.16
C TRP A 385 7.92 -6.17 -0.09
N GLY A 386 8.23 -5.25 0.79
CA GLY A 386 9.61 -4.89 1.15
C GLY A 386 10.41 -6.06 1.72
N TRP A 387 9.74 -7.13 2.18
CA TRP A 387 10.36 -8.34 2.69
C TRP A 387 10.63 -9.37 1.57
N PRO A 388 11.65 -10.23 1.74
CA PRO A 388 12.02 -11.19 0.70
C PRO A 388 10.93 -12.23 0.45
N HIS A 389 10.92 -12.80 -0.76
CA HIS A 389 10.01 -13.89 -1.13
C HIS A 389 10.32 -15.21 -0.42
N CYS A 390 11.61 -15.44 -0.10
CA CYS A 390 12.12 -16.60 0.64
C CYS A 390 13.38 -16.23 1.43
N ARG A 391 13.89 -17.15 2.23
CA ARG A 391 15.08 -16.90 3.08
C ARG A 391 16.36 -16.63 2.29
N ASP A 392 16.51 -17.30 1.16
CA ASP A 392 17.71 -17.28 0.32
C ASP A 392 17.49 -16.47 -0.97
N ASP A 393 16.61 -15.45 -0.91
CA ASP A 393 16.34 -14.56 -2.02
C ASP A 393 17.57 -13.73 -2.38
N GLU A 394 18.15 -13.96 -3.56
CA GLU A 394 19.37 -13.29 -4.00
C GLU A 394 19.16 -11.80 -4.29
N TYR A 395 17.97 -11.43 -4.79
CA TYR A 395 17.63 -10.04 -5.11
C TYR A 395 17.07 -9.29 -3.90
N GLN A 396 16.49 -10.01 -2.95
CA GLN A 396 15.97 -9.48 -1.71
C GLN A 396 16.63 -10.16 -0.51
N PRO A 397 17.94 -9.94 -0.25
CA PRO A 397 18.63 -10.61 0.83
C PRO A 397 17.95 -10.33 2.17
N HIS A 398 17.62 -11.43 2.86
CA HIS A 398 17.01 -11.37 4.18
C HIS A 398 17.97 -10.65 5.17
N PRO A 399 17.52 -9.60 5.86
CA PRO A 399 18.30 -9.07 6.98
C PRO A 399 18.51 -10.18 8.00
N LYS A 400 19.74 -10.36 8.47
CA LYS A 400 20.09 -11.37 9.51
C LYS A 400 19.51 -11.02 10.89
N SER A 401 18.31 -10.49 10.93
CA SER A 401 17.58 -10.14 12.14
C SER A 401 16.41 -11.10 12.31
N ALA A 402 16.21 -11.63 13.51
CA ALA A 402 15.06 -12.47 13.85
C ALA A 402 13.69 -11.76 13.67
N TYR A 403 13.71 -10.45 13.45
CA TYR A 403 12.53 -9.60 13.26
C TYR A 403 11.91 -9.72 11.85
N TYR A 404 12.70 -10.11 10.84
CA TYR A 404 12.26 -10.20 9.46
C TYR A 404 11.98 -11.65 9.07
N PHE A 405 10.86 -11.90 8.44
CA PHE A 405 10.50 -13.20 7.90
C PHE A 405 10.14 -13.05 6.41
N PRO A 406 10.37 -14.07 5.58
CA PRO A 406 9.93 -14.01 4.19
C PRO A 406 8.41 -14.01 4.11
N VAL A 407 7.90 -13.31 3.08
CA VAL A 407 6.48 -13.30 2.71
C VAL A 407 6.36 -14.00 1.37
N SER A 408 5.96 -15.26 1.38
CA SER A 408 5.82 -16.05 0.16
C SER A 408 4.55 -15.71 -0.61
N LEU A 409 4.49 -16.10 -1.88
CA LEU A 409 3.27 -16.00 -2.68
C LEU A 409 2.12 -16.80 -2.07
N GLU A 410 2.41 -17.98 -1.50
CA GLU A 410 1.42 -18.84 -0.84
C GLU A 410 0.85 -18.17 0.41
N ASP A 411 1.72 -17.60 1.26
CA ASP A 411 1.29 -16.88 2.47
C ASP A 411 0.34 -15.74 2.12
N THR A 412 0.69 -14.92 1.11
CA THR A 412 -0.14 -13.81 0.63
C THR A 412 -1.49 -14.31 0.09
N TYR A 413 -1.48 -15.38 -0.72
CA TYR A 413 -2.72 -15.91 -1.31
C TYR A 413 -3.66 -16.54 -0.28
N LEU A 414 -3.11 -17.24 0.71
CA LEU A 414 -3.89 -17.90 1.76
C LEU A 414 -4.34 -16.95 2.87
N TYR A 415 -3.88 -15.69 2.88
CA TYR A 415 -4.28 -14.72 3.89
C TYR A 415 -5.77 -14.41 3.86
N GLU A 416 -6.47 -14.77 4.93
CA GLU A 416 -7.90 -14.51 5.12
C GLU A 416 -8.10 -13.20 5.89
N PHE A 417 -7.92 -12.05 5.21
CA PHE A 417 -8.02 -10.73 5.83
C PHE A 417 -9.42 -10.41 6.41
N ASP A 418 -10.45 -11.11 5.93
CA ASP A 418 -11.85 -10.98 6.37
C ASP A 418 -12.24 -12.05 7.42
N ARG A 419 -11.30 -12.88 7.87
CA ARG A 419 -11.56 -13.92 8.89
C ARG A 419 -12.09 -13.27 10.16
N GLY A 420 -13.19 -13.81 10.70
CA GLY A 420 -13.83 -13.33 11.92
C GLY A 420 -14.81 -12.18 11.69
N TRP A 421 -14.77 -11.48 10.55
CA TRP A 421 -15.75 -10.46 10.24
C TRP A 421 -17.14 -11.06 9.95
N LYS A 422 -18.20 -10.36 10.41
CA LYS A 422 -19.60 -10.74 10.20
C LYS A 422 -20.40 -9.53 9.69
N PRO A 423 -21.37 -9.73 8.79
CA PRO A 423 -22.22 -8.64 8.29
C PRO A 423 -23.02 -7.89 9.38
N SER A 424 -23.18 -8.50 10.55
CA SER A 424 -23.84 -7.88 11.72
C SER A 424 -22.94 -6.91 12.50
N MET A 425 -21.64 -6.85 12.21
CA MET A 425 -20.72 -5.88 12.84
C MET A 425 -21.05 -4.46 12.36
N LYS A 426 -20.79 -3.46 13.21
CA LYS A 426 -21.08 -2.06 12.92
C LYS A 426 -20.17 -1.50 11.83
N GLY A 427 -18.89 -1.90 11.82
CA GLY A 427 -17.90 -1.53 10.82
C GLY A 427 -17.79 -2.56 9.70
N ARG A 428 -17.24 -2.16 8.58
CA ARG A 428 -17.08 -2.98 7.38
C ARG A 428 -15.61 -3.24 7.08
N ILE A 429 -15.30 -4.42 6.55
CA ILE A 429 -14.04 -4.64 5.87
C ILE A 429 -14.22 -4.22 4.41
N LEU A 430 -13.52 -3.16 4.01
CA LEU A 430 -13.61 -2.59 2.66
C LEU A 430 -12.79 -3.36 1.65
N GLY A 431 -11.77 -4.07 2.09
CA GLY A 431 -10.86 -4.85 1.26
C GLY A 431 -9.47 -4.95 1.87
N THR A 432 -8.46 -5.09 1.01
CA THR A 432 -7.08 -5.25 1.43
C THR A 432 -6.11 -4.52 0.50
N GLU A 433 -4.87 -4.36 0.95
CA GLU A 433 -3.84 -3.61 0.25
C GLU A 433 -2.46 -4.25 0.41
N GLY A 434 -1.69 -4.31 -0.66
CA GLY A 434 -0.30 -4.72 -0.61
C GLY A 434 0.65 -3.51 -0.56
N TYR A 435 1.83 -3.67 0.07
CA TYR A 435 2.74 -2.57 0.37
C TYR A 435 4.12 -2.78 -0.22
N SER A 436 4.54 -1.84 -1.05
CA SER A 436 5.91 -1.76 -1.56
C SER A 436 6.76 -0.82 -0.71
N TRP A 437 6.98 -1.17 0.56
CA TRP A 437 7.89 -0.43 1.43
C TRP A 437 9.35 -0.67 1.04
N SER A 438 10.14 0.39 1.10
CA SER A 438 11.56 0.38 0.72
C SER A 438 12.53 0.67 1.86
N ASP A 439 12.05 0.66 3.11
CA ASP A 439 12.80 0.95 4.35
C ASP A 439 14.02 0.06 4.58
N ASN A 440 13.98 -1.19 4.12
CA ASN A 440 15.06 -2.16 4.25
C ASN A 440 16.08 -2.14 3.10
N ARG A 441 16.02 -1.12 2.24
CA ARG A 441 16.84 -1.01 1.04
C ARG A 441 17.81 0.17 1.11
N THR A 442 19.03 -0.05 0.70
CA THR A 442 20.04 1.00 0.58
C THR A 442 20.03 1.66 -0.79
N ALA A 443 19.72 0.87 -1.80
CA ALA A 443 19.46 1.32 -3.17
C ALA A 443 18.28 0.51 -3.68
N TRP A 444 17.34 1.17 -4.29
CA TRP A 444 16.18 0.55 -4.87
C TRP A 444 15.85 1.24 -6.20
N ASN A 445 15.96 0.50 -7.25
CA ASN A 445 15.55 0.93 -8.58
C ASN A 445 14.17 0.34 -8.92
N PHE A 446 13.63 0.71 -10.07
CA PHE A 446 12.31 0.24 -10.49
C PHE A 446 12.26 -1.28 -10.74
N PHE A 447 13.38 -1.89 -11.16
CA PHE A 447 13.47 -3.34 -11.28
C PHE A 447 13.28 -4.02 -9.92
N ASP A 448 14.02 -3.56 -8.89
CA ASP A 448 13.93 -4.13 -7.53
C ASP A 448 12.52 -3.94 -6.96
N PHE A 449 11.90 -2.78 -7.22
CA PHE A 449 10.54 -2.47 -6.84
C PHE A 449 9.56 -3.48 -7.46
N MET A 450 9.59 -3.69 -8.77
CA MET A 450 8.72 -4.64 -9.46
C MET A 450 8.98 -6.08 -9.05
N TYR A 451 10.24 -6.50 -8.94
CA TYR A 451 10.62 -7.83 -8.48
C TYR A 451 10.05 -8.11 -7.07
N SER A 452 10.10 -7.12 -6.19
CA SER A 452 9.58 -7.27 -4.82
C SER A 452 8.05 -7.42 -4.80
N ALA A 453 7.35 -6.73 -5.68
CA ALA A 453 5.90 -6.75 -5.73
C ALA A 453 5.35 -8.00 -6.43
N PHE A 454 5.98 -8.43 -7.53
CA PHE A 454 5.50 -9.56 -8.32
C PHE A 454 6.23 -10.87 -7.98
N PRO A 455 5.49 -11.99 -7.85
CA PRO A 455 4.08 -12.18 -8.21
C PRO A 455 3.06 -11.92 -7.07
N ARG A 456 3.44 -11.42 -5.89
CA ARG A 456 2.55 -11.25 -4.72
C ARG A 456 1.37 -10.30 -4.97
N THR A 457 1.56 -9.27 -5.79
CA THR A 457 0.47 -8.39 -6.25
C THR A 457 -0.69 -9.16 -6.86
N CYS A 458 -0.39 -10.22 -7.64
CA CYS A 458 -1.42 -11.07 -8.25
C CYS A 458 -2.28 -11.78 -7.20
N ALA A 459 -1.68 -12.19 -6.09
CA ALA A 459 -2.39 -12.83 -4.98
C ALA A 459 -3.31 -11.83 -4.26
N VAL A 460 -2.81 -10.65 -3.90
CA VAL A 460 -3.62 -9.58 -3.29
C VAL A 460 -4.79 -9.21 -4.21
N ALA A 461 -4.53 -9.05 -5.48
CA ALA A 461 -5.56 -8.73 -6.47
C ALA A 461 -6.67 -9.79 -6.49
N GLU A 462 -6.32 -11.08 -6.51
CA GLU A 462 -7.31 -12.15 -6.56
C GLU A 462 -8.10 -12.31 -5.26
N ILE A 463 -7.46 -12.21 -4.11
CA ILE A 463 -8.18 -12.32 -2.82
C ILE A 463 -9.11 -11.13 -2.58
N ALA A 464 -8.81 -9.97 -3.16
CA ALA A 464 -9.65 -8.78 -3.06
C ALA A 464 -10.74 -8.72 -4.16
N TRP A 465 -10.44 -9.23 -5.37
CA TRP A 465 -11.40 -9.26 -6.48
C TRP A 465 -12.38 -10.41 -6.37
N SER A 466 -11.88 -11.66 -6.38
CA SER A 466 -12.73 -12.87 -6.44
C SER A 466 -13.06 -13.42 -5.06
N ASN A 467 -12.13 -13.29 -4.10
CA ASN A 467 -12.19 -13.90 -2.76
C ASN A 467 -12.68 -15.36 -2.79
N PRO A 468 -12.01 -16.25 -3.55
CA PRO A 468 -12.46 -17.63 -3.67
C PRO A 468 -12.46 -18.32 -2.30
N LYS A 469 -13.52 -19.04 -1.97
CA LYS A 469 -13.61 -19.82 -0.71
C LYS A 469 -14.20 -21.21 -1.00
N PRO A 470 -13.50 -22.30 -0.62
CA PRO A 470 -12.16 -22.31 -0.03
C PRO A 470 -11.10 -21.88 -1.04
N ARG A 471 -10.02 -21.24 -0.55
CA ARG A 471 -8.87 -20.88 -1.38
C ARG A 471 -8.06 -22.13 -1.74
N CYS A 472 -7.74 -22.29 -3.02
CA CYS A 472 -6.94 -23.39 -3.54
C CYS A 472 -5.64 -22.84 -4.14
N TYR A 473 -4.55 -22.85 -3.37
CA TYR A 473 -3.26 -22.35 -3.85
C TYR A 473 -2.75 -23.10 -5.07
N ALA A 474 -2.95 -24.42 -5.14
CA ALA A 474 -2.52 -25.23 -6.28
C ALA A 474 -3.18 -24.80 -7.60
N ASP A 475 -4.47 -24.43 -7.59
CA ASP A 475 -5.15 -23.86 -8.75
C ASP A 475 -4.59 -22.49 -9.11
N PHE A 476 -4.48 -21.58 -8.13
CA PHE A 476 -3.88 -20.28 -8.33
C PHE A 476 -2.47 -20.37 -8.90
N HIS A 477 -1.61 -21.19 -8.31
CA HIS A 477 -0.24 -21.44 -8.77
C HIS A 477 -0.18 -21.93 -10.22
N LYS A 478 -1.07 -22.86 -10.60
CA LYS A 478 -1.17 -23.35 -11.98
C LYS A 478 -1.51 -22.20 -12.96
N ARG A 479 -2.47 -21.35 -12.63
CA ARG A 479 -2.84 -20.18 -13.44
C ARG A 479 -1.69 -19.18 -13.52
N MET A 480 -0.98 -18.97 -12.41
CA MET A 480 0.19 -18.12 -12.34
C MET A 480 1.34 -18.52 -13.25
N GLN A 481 1.50 -19.81 -13.57
CA GLN A 481 2.52 -20.27 -14.55
C GLN A 481 2.31 -19.60 -15.92
N THR A 482 1.08 -19.49 -16.37
CA THR A 482 0.73 -18.79 -17.63
C THR A 482 0.81 -17.28 -17.45
N HIS A 483 0.30 -16.76 -16.34
CA HIS A 483 0.29 -15.33 -16.09
C HIS A 483 1.71 -14.73 -15.93
N LEU A 484 2.62 -15.46 -15.29
CA LEU A 484 4.02 -15.04 -15.16
C LEU A 484 4.74 -14.93 -16.52
N LYS A 485 4.42 -15.82 -17.48
CA LYS A 485 4.91 -15.69 -18.86
C LYS A 485 4.39 -14.41 -19.52
N ARG A 486 3.12 -14.05 -19.28
CA ARG A 486 2.50 -12.82 -19.77
C ARG A 486 3.20 -11.59 -19.17
N LEU A 487 3.41 -11.54 -17.86
CA LEU A 487 4.11 -10.44 -17.19
C LEU A 487 5.55 -10.27 -17.71
N ARG A 488 6.28 -11.37 -17.87
CA ARG A 488 7.65 -11.34 -18.41
C ARG A 488 7.70 -10.86 -19.87
N ALA A 489 6.71 -11.25 -20.69
CA ALA A 489 6.58 -10.75 -22.06
C ALA A 489 6.30 -9.24 -22.12
N MET A 490 5.68 -8.68 -21.08
CA MET A 490 5.49 -7.24 -20.91
C MET A 490 6.73 -6.54 -20.31
N GLY A 491 7.81 -7.27 -20.02
CA GLY A 491 9.02 -6.71 -19.41
C GLY A 491 8.94 -6.51 -17.88
N VAL A 492 7.93 -7.05 -17.21
CA VAL A 492 7.76 -6.91 -15.75
C VAL A 492 8.73 -7.84 -15.03
N PRO A 493 9.66 -7.32 -14.21
CA PRO A 493 10.49 -8.13 -13.35
C PRO A 493 9.65 -8.88 -12.32
N CYS A 494 9.82 -10.20 -12.26
CA CYS A 494 9.05 -11.04 -11.35
C CYS A 494 9.94 -12.05 -10.65
N ALA A 495 9.76 -12.23 -9.35
CA ALA A 495 10.36 -13.34 -8.63
C ALA A 495 9.83 -14.70 -9.16
N PRO A 496 10.60 -15.79 -9.00
CA PRO A 496 10.11 -17.13 -9.31
C PRO A 496 8.86 -17.49 -8.50
N LEU A 497 7.99 -18.34 -9.05
CA LEU A 497 6.82 -18.84 -8.29
C LEU A 497 7.25 -19.73 -7.12
N ASP A 498 8.31 -20.51 -7.36
CA ASP A 498 8.90 -21.43 -6.38
C ASP A 498 10.37 -21.04 -6.19
N PRO A 499 10.67 -19.98 -5.39
CA PRO A 499 12.04 -19.59 -5.16
C PRO A 499 12.80 -20.64 -4.36
N PRO A 500 14.13 -20.80 -4.57
CA PRO A 500 14.96 -21.72 -3.80
C PRO A 500 14.78 -21.48 -2.29
N GLY A 501 14.65 -22.55 -1.50
CA GLY A 501 14.44 -22.43 -0.04
C GLY A 501 13.00 -22.13 0.38
N SER A 502 12.04 -22.05 -0.54
CA SER A 502 10.61 -21.89 -0.24
C SER A 502 9.92 -23.17 0.27
N ALA A 503 10.67 -24.29 0.40
CA ALA A 503 10.14 -25.53 0.97
C ALA A 503 9.52 -25.23 2.34
N ARG A 504 8.24 -25.52 2.49
CA ARG A 504 7.36 -25.30 3.63
C ARG A 504 8.09 -25.24 4.95
N ALA A 505 8.29 -24.08 5.52
CA ALA A 505 8.39 -23.97 6.97
C ALA A 505 7.09 -24.59 7.50
N ASP A 506 7.23 -25.62 8.30
CA ASP A 506 6.12 -26.40 8.86
C ASP A 506 5.13 -25.45 9.56
N SER A 507 4.13 -24.98 8.82
CA SER A 507 3.15 -23.97 9.25
C SER A 507 2.05 -24.56 10.13
N ARG A 508 2.37 -25.67 10.83
CA ARG A 508 1.48 -26.29 11.81
C ARG A 508 1.74 -25.78 13.23
N GLN A 509 1.90 -24.46 13.37
CA GLN A 509 1.77 -23.83 14.67
C GLN A 509 0.95 -22.54 14.51
N SER A 510 -0.34 -22.73 14.38
CA SER A 510 -1.33 -21.70 14.68
C SER A 510 -2.37 -22.32 15.58
N PRO A 511 -2.58 -21.83 16.81
CA PRO A 511 -3.83 -22.07 17.48
C PRO A 511 -4.97 -21.26 16.85
#